data_5737a9ecdc0cc52ebaa5bb2e4b34d42a
#
_entry.id   5737a9ecdc0cc52ebaa5bb2e4b34d42a
#
_cell.length_a   1.000
_cell.length_b   1.000
_cell.length_c   1.000
_cell.angle_alpha   90.00
_cell.angle_beta   90.00
_cell.angle_gamma   90.00
#
_symmetry.space_group_name_H-M   'P 1'
#
loop_
_entity.id
_entity.type
_entity.pdbx_description
1 polymer ?
#
loop_
_entity_poly.entity_id
_entity_poly.type
_entity_poly.pdbx_seq_one_letter_code
_entity_poly.pdbx_strand_id
1 'polypeptide(L)'
;MALSHGALTEIAMQLDFRNEAYAALQDWVSDPDEGLNPRFPAMLFLYQRMQNDPEISNRIIRFWSGEQVGVGEIKKYLKACREPVTYRIDAIHLRELSLQRFKFTSQMIRAAGYAGWVLLIDEVELIARYSIMQRSKSYAELARWMGKMEGSRFAGLTVVLAITDDFRAAVLDDKDDESKVPNRLRAKRSDSDILLASQAERGMRIIRGEGVTLQPPDSTAIDQT
;
A
#
# COMPACT_ATOMS: atom_id res chain seq x y z
N MET A 1 -0.45 0.06 -8.05
CA MET A 1 0.54 1.14 -8.02
C MET A 1 1.80 0.56 -7.39
N ALA A 2 2.91 0.57 -8.06
CA ALA A 2 4.18 0.11 -7.52
C ALA A 2 5.07 1.35 -7.36
N LEU A 3 5.87 1.43 -6.30
CA LEU A 3 6.97 2.37 -6.24
C LEU A 3 7.87 2.12 -7.44
N SER A 4 8.37 3.18 -8.06
CA SER A 4 9.29 3.00 -9.18
C SER A 4 10.50 2.18 -8.69
N HIS A 5 10.95 1.26 -9.52
CA HIS A 5 12.13 0.44 -9.22
C HIS A 5 13.34 1.29 -8.84
N GLY A 6 13.55 2.44 -9.50
CA GLY A 6 14.64 3.37 -9.21
C GLY A 6 14.58 3.95 -7.79
N ALA A 7 13.43 4.45 -7.36
CA ALA A 7 13.27 4.98 -6.01
C ALA A 7 13.52 3.93 -4.92
N LEU A 8 13.02 2.69 -5.12
CA LEU A 8 13.30 1.60 -4.17
C LEU A 8 14.77 1.20 -4.15
N THR A 9 15.46 1.28 -5.29
CA THR A 9 16.91 1.03 -5.35
C THR A 9 17.66 2.04 -4.50
N GLU A 10 17.35 3.33 -4.65
CA GLU A 10 17.99 4.39 -3.85
C GLU A 10 17.74 4.21 -2.36
N ILE A 11 16.49 3.90 -1.96
CA ILE A 11 16.14 3.64 -0.56
C ILE A 11 16.88 2.42 -0.02
N ALA A 12 16.91 1.32 -0.78
CA ALA A 12 17.59 0.10 -0.37
C ALA A 12 19.11 0.29 -0.19
N MET A 13 19.74 1.13 -1.01
CA MET A 13 21.16 1.48 -0.89
C MET A 13 21.48 2.33 0.35
N GLN A 14 20.49 3.00 0.95
CA GLN A 14 20.64 3.75 2.21
C GLN A 14 20.53 2.87 3.46
N LEU A 15 20.17 1.59 3.34
CA LEU A 15 20.08 0.70 4.48
C LEU A 15 21.47 0.44 5.08
N ASP A 16 21.68 0.90 6.30
CA ASP A 16 22.88 0.54 7.08
C ASP A 16 22.60 -0.69 7.94
N PHE A 17 23.14 -1.83 7.52
CA PHE A 17 22.93 -3.13 8.17
C PHE A 17 23.53 -3.24 9.58
N ARG A 18 24.25 -2.21 10.05
CA ARG A 18 24.90 -2.19 11.35
C ARG A 18 24.18 -1.31 12.36
N ASN A 19 23.19 -0.53 11.93
CA ASN A 19 22.49 0.39 12.81
C ASN A 19 21.25 -0.25 13.49
N GLU A 20 20.80 0.38 14.57
CA GLU A 20 19.64 -0.06 15.34
C GLU A 20 18.33 -0.03 14.51
N ALA A 21 18.22 0.91 13.57
CA ALA A 21 17.01 1.03 12.74
C ALA A 21 16.85 -0.18 11.80
N TYR A 22 17.97 -0.71 11.27
CA TYR A 22 17.92 -1.93 10.48
C TYR A 22 17.65 -3.17 11.34
N ALA A 23 18.25 -3.25 12.54
CA ALA A 23 17.97 -4.33 13.49
C ALA A 23 16.47 -4.35 13.85
N ALA A 24 15.90 -3.19 14.16
CA ALA A 24 14.48 -3.05 14.42
C ALA A 24 13.60 -3.46 13.22
N LEU A 25 14.03 -3.16 11.98
CA LEU A 25 13.34 -3.63 10.77
C LEU A 25 13.39 -5.16 10.64
N GLN A 26 14.53 -5.79 10.96
CA GLN A 26 14.67 -7.25 10.93
C GLN A 26 13.78 -7.95 11.96
N ASP A 27 13.75 -7.43 13.18
CA ASP A 27 12.90 -7.96 14.25
C ASP A 27 11.43 -7.83 13.86
N TRP A 28 11.03 -6.63 13.42
CA TRP A 28 9.66 -6.34 13.01
C TRP A 28 9.19 -7.22 11.85
N VAL A 29 10.01 -7.38 10.79
CA VAL A 29 9.61 -8.18 9.61
C VAL A 29 9.52 -9.67 9.92
N SER A 30 10.19 -10.11 10.96
CA SER A 30 10.22 -11.52 11.40
C SER A 30 9.17 -11.83 12.46
N ASP A 31 8.50 -10.82 13.01
CA ASP A 31 7.47 -10.96 14.02
C ASP A 31 6.19 -11.58 13.41
N PRO A 32 5.76 -12.77 13.89
CA PRO A 32 4.52 -13.40 13.41
C PRO A 32 3.28 -12.56 13.62
N ASP A 33 3.22 -11.72 14.67
CA ASP A 33 2.07 -10.87 15.00
C ASP A 33 1.87 -9.76 13.97
N GLU A 34 2.90 -9.37 13.24
CA GLU A 34 2.82 -8.43 12.13
C GLU A 34 2.15 -9.02 10.87
N GLY A 35 1.99 -10.33 10.80
CA GLY A 35 1.26 -11.05 9.75
C GLY A 35 1.87 -10.93 8.36
N LEU A 36 3.18 -10.66 8.26
CA LEU A 36 3.87 -10.60 6.99
C LEU A 36 4.16 -11.99 6.45
N ASN A 37 4.04 -12.13 5.13
CA ASN A 37 4.42 -13.38 4.47
C ASN A 37 5.93 -13.64 4.63
N PRO A 38 6.35 -14.90 4.91
CA PRO A 38 7.76 -15.26 5.09
C PRO A 38 8.70 -14.87 3.95
N ARG A 39 8.18 -14.47 2.79
CA ARG A 39 8.97 -13.94 1.68
C ARG A 39 9.62 -12.60 2.02
N PHE A 40 8.98 -11.76 2.85
CA PHE A 40 9.54 -10.46 3.22
C PHE A 40 10.79 -10.59 4.09
N PRO A 41 10.78 -11.30 5.23
CA PRO A 41 12.01 -11.52 5.99
C PRO A 41 13.06 -12.29 5.19
N ALA A 42 12.68 -13.29 4.37
CA ALA A 42 13.61 -14.01 3.52
C ALA A 42 14.30 -13.09 2.51
N MET A 43 13.54 -12.22 1.82
CA MET A 43 14.11 -11.30 0.83
C MET A 43 14.95 -10.20 1.48
N LEU A 44 14.59 -9.73 2.68
CA LEU A 44 15.42 -8.78 3.43
C LEU A 44 16.74 -9.41 3.85
N PHE A 45 16.73 -10.63 4.36
CA PHE A 45 17.94 -11.40 4.67
C PHE A 45 18.82 -11.62 3.43
N LEU A 46 18.21 -12.03 2.31
CA LEU A 46 18.96 -12.23 1.05
C LEU A 46 19.58 -10.93 0.53
N TYR A 47 18.86 -9.81 0.65
CA TYR A 47 19.40 -8.51 0.26
C TYR A 47 20.65 -8.16 1.08
N GLN A 48 20.61 -8.33 2.40
CA GLN A 48 21.76 -8.10 3.27
C GLN A 48 22.97 -8.96 2.89
N ARG A 49 22.74 -10.22 2.52
CA ARG A 49 23.82 -11.19 2.20
C ARG A 49 24.36 -11.04 0.78
N MET A 50 23.53 -10.64 -0.16
CA MET A 50 23.82 -10.71 -1.59
C MET A 50 23.73 -9.35 -2.30
N GLN A 51 23.75 -8.24 -1.56
CA GLN A 51 23.63 -6.89 -2.13
C GLN A 51 24.74 -6.54 -3.13
N ASN A 52 25.91 -7.16 -3.01
CA ASN A 52 27.02 -6.97 -3.90
C ASN A 52 26.89 -7.74 -5.24
N ASP A 53 25.89 -8.60 -5.37
CA ASP A 53 25.51 -9.23 -6.62
C ASP A 53 24.39 -8.39 -7.28
N PRO A 54 24.69 -7.66 -8.38
CA PRO A 54 23.74 -6.74 -9.00
C PRO A 54 22.49 -7.43 -9.56
N GLU A 55 22.61 -8.68 -10.00
CA GLU A 55 21.49 -9.45 -10.54
C GLU A 55 20.52 -9.82 -9.42
N ILE A 56 21.04 -10.37 -8.33
CA ILE A 56 20.22 -10.82 -7.21
C ILE A 56 19.62 -9.64 -6.46
N SER A 57 20.41 -8.60 -6.17
CA SER A 57 19.92 -7.40 -5.48
C SER A 57 18.81 -6.71 -6.27
N ASN A 58 18.99 -6.56 -7.59
CA ASN A 58 17.98 -6.02 -8.48
C ASN A 58 16.69 -6.88 -8.47
N ARG A 59 16.84 -8.20 -8.48
CA ARG A 59 15.72 -9.13 -8.44
C ARG A 59 14.92 -9.03 -7.14
N ILE A 60 15.58 -8.80 -6.01
CA ILE A 60 14.95 -8.58 -4.70
C ILE A 60 14.19 -7.24 -4.69
N ILE A 61 14.80 -6.17 -5.19
CA ILE A 61 14.16 -4.85 -5.26
C ILE A 61 12.92 -4.90 -6.18
N ARG A 62 12.97 -5.62 -7.29
CA ARG A 62 11.81 -5.88 -8.14
C ARG A 62 10.69 -6.61 -7.40
N PHE A 63 11.01 -7.57 -6.53
CA PHE A 63 10.00 -8.19 -5.67
C PHE A 63 9.34 -7.16 -4.74
N TRP A 64 10.10 -6.28 -4.13
CA TRP A 64 9.56 -5.21 -3.28
C TRP A 64 8.73 -4.21 -4.08
N SER A 65 9.09 -3.92 -5.34
CA SER A 65 8.33 -3.04 -6.23
C SER A 65 7.05 -3.67 -6.81
N GLY A 66 6.82 -4.97 -6.62
CA GLY A 66 5.57 -5.62 -7.02
C GLY A 66 5.72 -6.82 -7.96
N GLU A 67 6.92 -7.10 -8.48
CA GLU A 67 7.14 -8.25 -9.35
C GLU A 67 7.04 -9.58 -8.59
N GLN A 68 6.74 -10.61 -9.33
CA GLN A 68 6.66 -11.97 -8.80
C GLN A 68 8.05 -12.63 -8.79
N VAL A 69 8.38 -13.26 -7.67
CA VAL A 69 9.55 -14.14 -7.57
C VAL A 69 9.08 -15.55 -7.24
N GLY A 70 9.56 -16.53 -7.99
CA GLY A 70 9.19 -17.93 -7.85
C GLY A 70 9.70 -18.54 -6.54
N VAL A 71 8.94 -19.49 -5.98
CA VAL A 71 9.36 -20.24 -4.77
C VAL A 71 10.73 -20.90 -4.96
N GLY A 72 10.93 -21.54 -6.13
CA GLY A 72 12.19 -22.21 -6.45
C GLY A 72 13.39 -21.25 -6.52
N GLU A 73 13.16 -20.04 -7.02
CA GLU A 73 14.17 -18.98 -7.10
C GLU A 73 14.61 -18.52 -5.70
N ILE A 74 13.66 -18.22 -4.82
CA ILE A 74 13.96 -17.84 -3.43
C ILE A 74 14.71 -18.96 -2.72
N LYS A 75 14.23 -20.21 -2.82
CA LYS A 75 14.90 -21.37 -2.22
C LYS A 75 16.31 -21.60 -2.75
N LYS A 76 16.57 -21.33 -4.04
CA LYS A 76 17.90 -21.37 -4.63
C LYS A 76 18.85 -20.36 -3.97
N TYR A 77 18.39 -19.12 -3.79
CA TYR A 77 19.21 -18.07 -3.15
C TYR A 77 19.45 -18.36 -1.66
N LEU A 78 18.42 -18.81 -0.92
CA LEU A 78 18.58 -19.21 0.48
C LEU A 78 19.58 -20.37 0.64
N LYS A 79 19.54 -21.36 -0.26
CA LYS A 79 20.52 -22.45 -0.28
C LYS A 79 21.94 -21.94 -0.52
N ALA A 80 22.14 -20.98 -1.41
CA ALA A 80 23.44 -20.36 -1.66
C ALA A 80 23.99 -19.63 -0.41
N CYS A 81 23.10 -19.05 0.40
CA CYS A 81 23.43 -18.43 1.69
C CYS A 81 23.53 -19.42 2.86
N ARG A 82 23.40 -20.74 2.64
CA ARG A 82 23.40 -21.80 3.66
C ARG A 82 22.23 -21.72 4.66
N GLU A 83 21.10 -21.11 4.25
CA GLU A 83 19.89 -20.94 5.05
C GLU A 83 18.64 -21.59 4.38
N PRO A 84 18.70 -22.88 3.96
CA PRO A 84 17.67 -23.45 3.11
C PRO A 84 16.33 -23.72 3.84
N VAL A 85 16.33 -23.76 5.17
CA VAL A 85 15.17 -24.23 5.99
C VAL A 85 14.59 -23.13 6.88
N THR A 86 15.28 -22.04 7.10
CA THR A 86 14.90 -20.98 8.04
C THR A 86 13.56 -20.33 7.67
N TYR A 87 13.26 -20.21 6.37
CA TYR A 87 12.05 -19.58 5.89
C TYR A 87 11.12 -20.55 5.18
N ARG A 88 9.88 -20.66 5.67
CA ARG A 88 8.85 -21.48 5.02
C ARG A 88 8.23 -20.73 3.85
N ILE A 89 8.74 -20.93 2.64
CA ILE A 89 8.28 -20.29 1.42
C ILE A 89 7.31 -21.20 0.67
N ASP A 90 6.03 -20.82 0.65
CA ASP A 90 4.95 -21.53 -0.05
C ASP A 90 4.46 -20.71 -1.26
N ALA A 91 3.68 -21.33 -2.15
CA ALA A 91 3.02 -20.63 -3.26
C ALA A 91 1.97 -19.67 -2.70
N ILE A 92 1.87 -18.48 -3.31
CA ILE A 92 0.93 -17.44 -2.91
C ILE A 92 0.47 -16.65 -4.13
N HIS A 93 -0.75 -16.13 -4.08
CA HIS A 93 -1.25 -15.21 -5.09
C HIS A 93 -0.68 -13.79 -4.86
N LEU A 94 -0.26 -13.13 -5.93
CA LEU A 94 0.34 -11.78 -5.88
C LEU A 94 -0.52 -10.75 -5.14
N ARG A 95 -1.85 -10.87 -5.28
CA ARG A 95 -2.80 -9.96 -4.65
C ARG A 95 -2.68 -9.95 -3.12
N GLU A 96 -2.35 -11.09 -2.52
CA GLU A 96 -2.20 -11.23 -1.07
C GLU A 96 -0.98 -10.48 -0.54
N LEU A 97 0.04 -10.28 -1.37
CA LEU A 97 1.24 -9.54 -1.00
C LEU A 97 1.10 -8.03 -1.15
N SER A 98 0.07 -7.52 -1.83
CA SER A 98 0.00 -6.10 -2.21
C SER A 98 0.02 -5.17 -1.01
N LEU A 99 -0.86 -5.37 -0.03
CA LEU A 99 -0.90 -4.56 1.19
C LEU A 99 0.34 -4.75 2.06
N GLN A 100 0.84 -5.99 2.13
CA GLN A 100 2.04 -6.30 2.88
C GLN A 100 3.28 -5.60 2.31
N ARG A 101 3.34 -5.39 0.97
CA ARG A 101 4.40 -4.58 0.35
C ARG A 101 4.38 -3.14 0.83
N PHE A 102 3.21 -2.50 0.88
CA PHE A 102 3.12 -1.14 1.40
C PHE A 102 3.56 -1.06 2.86
N LYS A 103 3.10 -2.01 3.69
CA LYS A 103 3.49 -2.11 5.09
C LYS A 103 5.01 -2.27 5.23
N PHE A 104 5.59 -3.22 4.50
CA PHE A 104 7.03 -3.46 4.48
C PHE A 104 7.83 -2.26 3.99
N THR A 105 7.43 -1.67 2.85
CA THR A 105 8.11 -0.52 2.26
C THR A 105 8.11 0.69 3.18
N SER A 106 7.01 0.96 3.89
CA SER A 106 6.94 2.05 4.86
C SER A 106 7.98 1.89 5.97
N GLN A 107 8.16 0.70 6.50
CA GLN A 107 9.17 0.43 7.53
C GLN A 107 10.59 0.46 6.96
N MET A 108 10.79 -0.07 5.75
CA MET A 108 12.09 -0.04 5.08
C MET A 108 12.56 1.40 4.81
N ILE A 109 11.67 2.29 4.36
CA ILE A 109 11.95 3.72 4.15
C ILE A 109 12.42 4.37 5.46
N ARG A 110 11.76 4.07 6.58
CA ARG A 110 12.16 4.58 7.90
C ARG A 110 13.51 4.03 8.35
N ALA A 111 13.76 2.74 8.13
CA ALA A 111 15.04 2.11 8.43
C ALA A 111 16.19 2.66 7.58
N ALA A 112 15.89 3.16 6.38
CA ALA A 112 16.83 3.87 5.51
C ALA A 112 17.07 5.34 5.94
N GLY A 113 16.50 5.80 7.06
CA GLY A 113 16.74 7.13 7.63
C GLY A 113 15.75 8.21 7.19
N TYR A 114 14.73 7.88 6.40
CA TYR A 114 13.69 8.84 6.04
C TYR A 114 12.60 8.92 7.13
N ALA A 115 11.97 10.07 7.28
CA ALA A 115 10.83 10.25 8.19
C ALA A 115 9.60 9.41 7.79
N GLY A 116 9.48 9.11 6.50
CA GLY A 116 8.39 8.36 5.91
C GLY A 116 8.24 8.69 4.43
N TRP A 117 7.08 8.42 3.85
CA TRP A 117 6.77 8.73 2.47
C TRP A 117 5.34 9.26 2.31
N VAL A 118 5.12 9.97 1.22
CA VAL A 118 3.81 10.53 0.87
C VAL A 118 3.32 9.85 -0.40
N LEU A 119 2.12 9.31 -0.36
CA LEU A 119 1.42 8.75 -1.51
C LEU A 119 0.39 9.78 -2.00
N LEU A 120 0.61 10.31 -3.20
CA LEU A 120 -0.34 11.20 -3.86
C LEU A 120 -1.20 10.39 -4.82
N ILE A 121 -2.52 10.46 -4.66
CA ILE A 121 -3.49 9.78 -5.55
C ILE A 121 -4.39 10.87 -6.13
N ASP A 122 -4.23 11.08 -7.41
CA ASP A 122 -5.03 12.03 -8.19
C ASP A 122 -6.21 11.34 -8.89
N GLU A 123 -7.15 12.14 -9.37
CA GLU A 123 -8.32 11.70 -10.13
C GLU A 123 -9.20 10.66 -9.40
N VAL A 124 -9.39 10.83 -8.08
CA VAL A 124 -10.24 9.92 -7.27
C VAL A 124 -11.69 9.92 -7.78
N GLU A 125 -12.15 10.99 -8.43
CA GLU A 125 -13.47 11.08 -9.09
C GLU A 125 -13.71 10.03 -10.17
N LEU A 126 -12.66 9.40 -10.71
CA LEU A 126 -12.80 8.28 -11.64
C LEU A 126 -13.59 7.10 -11.06
N ILE A 127 -13.73 7.02 -9.74
CA ILE A 127 -14.64 6.09 -9.06
C ILE A 127 -16.03 6.17 -9.66
N ALA A 128 -16.52 7.35 -10.03
CA ALA A 128 -17.83 7.57 -10.62
C ALA A 128 -18.11 6.78 -11.91
N ARG A 129 -17.06 6.39 -12.64
CA ARG A 129 -17.16 5.68 -13.93
C ARG A 129 -17.37 4.17 -13.78
N TYR A 130 -17.21 3.65 -12.57
CA TYR A 130 -17.25 2.22 -12.31
C TYR A 130 -18.67 1.71 -12.00
N SER A 131 -18.84 0.39 -12.10
CA SER A 131 -20.07 -0.29 -11.63
C SER A 131 -20.22 -0.13 -10.11
N ILE A 132 -21.44 -0.27 -9.58
CA ILE A 132 -21.71 -0.17 -8.14
C ILE A 132 -20.77 -1.06 -7.32
N MET A 133 -20.51 -2.29 -7.77
CA MET A 133 -19.62 -3.22 -7.07
C MET A 133 -18.16 -2.73 -7.06
N GLN A 134 -17.70 -2.15 -8.15
CA GLN A 134 -16.34 -1.58 -8.22
C GLN A 134 -16.27 -0.30 -7.39
N ARG A 135 -17.30 0.57 -7.46
CA ARG A 135 -17.35 1.78 -6.61
C ARG A 135 -17.32 1.43 -5.13
N SER A 136 -18.09 0.42 -4.69
CA SER A 136 -18.07 -0.02 -3.29
C SER A 136 -16.68 -0.46 -2.83
N LYS A 137 -15.93 -1.20 -3.68
CA LYS A 137 -14.54 -1.58 -3.39
C LYS A 137 -13.61 -0.36 -3.37
N SER A 138 -13.80 0.59 -4.28
CA SER A 138 -13.00 1.82 -4.31
C SER A 138 -13.22 2.68 -3.07
N TYR A 139 -14.47 2.85 -2.62
CA TYR A 139 -14.76 3.56 -1.37
C TYR A 139 -14.15 2.86 -0.14
N ALA A 140 -14.21 1.52 -0.10
CA ALA A 140 -13.58 0.75 0.97
C ALA A 140 -12.05 0.91 0.97
N GLU A 141 -11.41 0.89 -0.20
CA GLU A 141 -9.97 1.16 -0.31
C GLU A 141 -9.63 2.60 0.10
N LEU A 142 -10.47 3.58 -0.21
CA LEU A 142 -10.32 4.96 0.24
C LEU A 142 -10.28 5.04 1.76
N ALA A 143 -11.24 4.40 2.44
CA ALA A 143 -11.27 4.32 3.90
C ALA A 143 -10.01 3.63 4.47
N ARG A 144 -9.50 2.62 3.79
CA ARG A 144 -8.27 1.90 4.16
C ARG A 144 -7.06 2.83 4.08
N TRP A 145 -6.86 3.48 2.93
CA TRP A 145 -5.72 4.38 2.72
C TRP A 145 -5.71 5.58 3.65
N MET A 146 -6.89 6.07 4.03
CA MET A 146 -7.03 7.14 5.03
C MET A 146 -6.92 6.66 6.49
N GLY A 147 -6.54 5.39 6.72
CA GLY A 147 -6.32 4.84 8.06
C GLY A 147 -7.59 4.70 8.92
N LYS A 148 -8.77 4.66 8.28
CA LYS A 148 -10.07 4.56 8.97
C LYS A 148 -10.54 3.10 9.15
N MET A 149 -9.71 2.13 8.82
CA MET A 149 -9.98 0.71 9.03
C MET A 149 -8.96 0.12 10.00
N GLU A 150 -9.39 -0.88 10.77
CA GLU A 150 -8.49 -1.59 11.67
C GLU A 150 -7.33 -2.23 10.90
N GLY A 151 -6.13 -2.14 11.44
CA GLY A 151 -4.91 -2.66 10.80
C GLY A 151 -4.47 -1.92 9.53
N SER A 152 -5.10 -0.80 9.17
CA SER A 152 -4.78 -0.05 7.94
C SER A 152 -3.83 1.12 8.13
N ARG A 153 -3.33 1.35 9.33
CA ARG A 153 -2.34 2.40 9.59
C ARG A 153 -0.94 1.86 9.33
N PHE A 154 -0.25 2.48 8.38
CA PHE A 154 1.14 2.17 8.07
C PHE A 154 2.04 3.26 8.65
N ALA A 155 2.92 2.86 9.57
CA ALA A 155 3.84 3.80 10.20
C ALA A 155 4.72 4.50 9.14
N GLY A 156 4.76 5.83 9.15
CA GLY A 156 5.54 6.61 8.19
C GLY A 156 4.89 6.78 6.81
N LEU A 157 3.63 6.34 6.60
CA LEU A 157 2.90 6.60 5.36
C LEU A 157 1.87 7.72 5.58
N THR A 158 1.95 8.75 4.75
CA THR A 158 0.92 9.78 4.59
C THR A 158 0.27 9.63 3.22
N VAL A 159 -1.05 9.66 3.15
CA VAL A 159 -1.79 9.58 1.89
C VAL A 159 -2.55 10.87 1.66
N VAL A 160 -2.39 11.44 0.48
CA VAL A 160 -3.13 12.61 0.01
C VAL A 160 -3.94 12.20 -1.23
N LEU A 161 -5.23 12.47 -1.20
CA LEU A 161 -6.17 12.13 -2.27
C LEU A 161 -6.71 13.43 -2.86
N ALA A 162 -6.63 13.59 -4.18
CA ALA A 162 -7.27 14.69 -4.88
C ALA A 162 -8.56 14.22 -5.57
N ILE A 163 -9.60 15.04 -5.43
CA ILE A 163 -10.94 14.77 -5.98
C ILE A 163 -11.58 16.10 -6.40
N THR A 164 -12.37 16.11 -7.48
CA THR A 164 -13.06 17.30 -7.95
C THR A 164 -14.22 17.69 -7.04
N ASP A 165 -14.51 18.99 -6.94
CA ASP A 165 -15.55 19.52 -6.02
C ASP A 165 -16.95 19.03 -6.38
N ASP A 166 -17.25 18.82 -7.66
CA ASP A 166 -18.54 18.37 -8.15
C ASP A 166 -18.85 16.89 -7.82
N PHE A 167 -17.83 16.11 -7.43
CA PHE A 167 -18.02 14.67 -7.11
C PHE A 167 -19.08 14.43 -6.05
N ARG A 168 -19.15 15.27 -5.01
CA ARG A 168 -20.14 15.13 -3.95
C ARG A 168 -21.56 15.24 -4.49
N ALA A 169 -21.84 16.32 -5.25
CA ALA A 169 -23.16 16.55 -5.84
C ALA A 169 -23.49 15.49 -6.91
N ALA A 170 -22.60 15.28 -7.86
CA ALA A 170 -22.85 14.41 -9.01
C ALA A 170 -22.91 12.91 -8.66
N VAL A 171 -22.19 12.46 -7.62
CA VAL A 171 -22.03 11.02 -7.34
C VAL A 171 -22.67 10.61 -6.01
N LEU A 172 -22.39 11.33 -4.95
CA LEU A 172 -22.97 10.97 -3.65
C LEU A 172 -24.46 11.33 -3.60
N ASP A 173 -24.85 12.51 -4.14
CA ASP A 173 -26.23 12.99 -4.10
C ASP A 173 -27.03 12.53 -5.34
N ASP A 174 -26.72 12.98 -6.56
CA ASP A 174 -27.52 12.71 -7.76
C ASP A 174 -27.56 11.24 -8.14
N LYS A 175 -26.42 10.52 -8.09
CA LYS A 175 -26.38 9.06 -8.28
C LYS A 175 -26.87 8.30 -7.05
N ASP A 176 -26.98 8.98 -5.90
CA ASP A 176 -27.41 8.41 -4.61
C ASP A 176 -26.55 7.24 -4.17
N ASP A 177 -25.22 7.37 -4.30
CA ASP A 177 -24.28 6.30 -3.95
C ASP A 177 -24.30 5.99 -2.46
N GLU A 178 -24.55 6.96 -1.60
CA GLU A 178 -24.63 6.77 -0.15
C GLU A 178 -25.74 5.78 0.27
N SER A 179 -26.85 5.74 -0.47
CA SER A 179 -27.92 4.77 -0.22
C SER A 179 -27.78 3.53 -1.11
N LYS A 180 -27.59 3.72 -2.40
CA LYS A 180 -27.62 2.62 -3.39
C LYS A 180 -26.47 1.62 -3.21
N VAL A 181 -25.26 2.09 -2.92
CA VAL A 181 -24.11 1.22 -2.76
C VAL A 181 -24.26 0.27 -1.58
N PRO A 182 -24.51 0.76 -0.34
CA PRO A 182 -24.65 -0.13 0.81
C PRO A 182 -25.90 -1.00 0.76
N ASN A 183 -27.02 -0.47 0.28
CA ASN A 183 -28.27 -1.23 0.19
C ASN A 183 -28.14 -2.41 -0.78
N ARG A 184 -27.52 -2.20 -1.95
CA ARG A 184 -27.29 -3.28 -2.92
C ARG A 184 -26.36 -4.37 -2.39
N LEU A 185 -25.36 -4.02 -1.59
CA LEU A 185 -24.48 -5.00 -0.95
C LEU A 185 -25.22 -5.79 0.13
N ARG A 186 -25.93 -5.11 1.04
CA ARG A 186 -26.68 -5.75 2.12
C ARG A 186 -27.78 -6.67 1.61
N ALA A 187 -28.38 -6.36 0.45
CA ALA A 187 -29.39 -7.21 -0.18
C ALA A 187 -28.88 -8.63 -0.53
N LYS A 188 -27.59 -8.82 -0.71
CA LYS A 188 -26.98 -10.13 -0.99
C LYS A 188 -26.84 -11.02 0.24
N ARG A 189 -26.97 -10.46 1.44
CA ARG A 189 -26.97 -11.16 2.74
C ARG A 189 -25.73 -12.00 3.04
N SER A 190 -24.60 -11.77 2.37
CA SER A 190 -23.33 -12.41 2.75
C SER A 190 -22.55 -11.53 3.71
N ASP A 191 -21.84 -12.13 4.67
CA ASP A 191 -21.05 -11.40 5.66
C ASP A 191 -19.98 -10.52 5.00
N SER A 192 -19.39 -11.00 3.91
CA SER A 192 -18.39 -10.23 3.15
C SER A 192 -18.99 -9.00 2.46
N ASP A 193 -20.20 -9.09 1.92
CA ASP A 193 -20.88 -7.95 1.30
C ASP A 193 -21.36 -6.95 2.35
N ILE A 194 -21.83 -7.42 3.52
CA ILE A 194 -22.21 -6.56 4.66
C ILE A 194 -20.99 -5.80 5.18
N LEU A 195 -19.86 -6.47 5.34
CA LEU A 195 -18.60 -5.84 5.73
C LEU A 195 -18.17 -4.79 4.69
N LEU A 196 -18.19 -5.15 3.40
CA LEU A 196 -17.85 -4.23 2.32
C LEU A 196 -18.78 -3.01 2.30
N ALA A 197 -20.08 -3.17 2.59
CA ALA A 197 -21.02 -2.05 2.70
C ALA A 197 -20.57 -1.05 3.78
N SER A 198 -20.25 -1.54 4.99
CA SER A 198 -19.80 -0.70 6.09
C SER A 198 -18.47 0.01 5.77
N GLN A 199 -17.58 -0.66 5.07
CA GLN A 199 -16.30 -0.09 4.64
C GLN A 199 -16.49 1.00 3.57
N ALA A 200 -17.38 0.77 2.60
CA ALA A 200 -17.73 1.75 1.57
C ALA A 200 -18.37 3.00 2.18
N GLU A 201 -19.29 2.84 3.14
CA GLU A 201 -19.89 3.96 3.87
C GLU A 201 -18.84 4.82 4.59
N ARG A 202 -17.79 4.20 5.14
CA ARG A 202 -16.69 4.95 5.74
C ARG A 202 -15.95 5.78 4.70
N GLY A 203 -15.68 5.21 3.51
CA GLY A 203 -15.02 5.92 2.43
C GLY A 203 -15.83 7.11 1.92
N MET A 204 -17.14 6.95 1.73
CA MET A 204 -18.04 8.05 1.33
C MET A 204 -18.10 9.16 2.38
N ARG A 205 -18.14 8.81 3.68
CA ARG A 205 -18.07 9.80 4.78
C ARG A 205 -16.79 10.63 4.78
N ILE A 206 -15.65 10.05 4.42
CA ILE A 206 -14.38 10.79 4.28
C ILE A 206 -14.52 11.86 3.20
N ILE A 207 -15.02 11.48 2.02
CA ILE A 207 -15.25 12.41 0.90
C ILE A 207 -16.22 13.53 1.35
N ARG A 208 -17.25 13.20 2.09
CA ARG A 208 -18.27 14.17 2.55
C ARG A 208 -17.74 15.17 3.57
N GLY A 209 -16.93 14.72 4.54
CA GLY A 209 -16.64 15.50 5.75
C GLY A 209 -15.19 15.83 6.02
N GLU A 210 -14.23 15.16 5.40
CA GLU A 210 -12.81 15.32 5.72
C GLU A 210 -11.99 15.99 4.59
N GLY A 211 -12.61 16.37 3.48
CA GLY A 211 -11.95 17.04 2.37
C GLY A 211 -11.64 18.51 2.69
N VAL A 212 -10.45 18.94 2.25
CA VAL A 212 -10.06 20.36 2.24
C VAL A 212 -10.30 20.92 0.84
N THR A 213 -11.13 21.95 0.73
CA THR A 213 -11.36 22.64 -0.56
C THR A 213 -10.21 23.59 -0.83
N LEU A 214 -9.54 23.37 -1.96
CA LEU A 214 -8.51 24.29 -2.43
C LEU A 214 -9.16 25.50 -3.08
N GLN A 215 -8.73 26.69 -2.67
CA GLN A 215 -9.15 27.94 -3.33
C GLN A 215 -8.32 28.11 -4.61
N PRO A 216 -8.90 28.65 -5.70
CA PRO A 216 -8.12 29.02 -6.87
C PRO A 216 -7.05 30.04 -6.47
N PRO A 217 -5.85 30.02 -7.10
CA PRO A 217 -4.82 31.02 -6.83
C PRO A 217 -5.34 32.39 -7.19
N ASP A 218 -5.04 33.39 -6.35
CA ASP A 218 -5.33 34.78 -6.67
C ASP A 218 -4.62 35.21 -7.97
N SER A 219 -5.26 36.05 -8.75
CA SER A 219 -4.69 36.58 -10.02
C SER A 219 -3.31 37.21 -9.83
N THR A 220 -3.02 37.77 -8.65
CA THR A 220 -1.71 38.31 -8.28
C THR A 220 -0.63 37.25 -8.03
N ALA A 221 -0.99 36.02 -7.75
CA ALA A 221 -0.04 34.92 -7.55
C ALA A 221 0.40 34.29 -8.89
N ILE A 222 -0.39 34.45 -9.95
CA ILE A 222 -0.10 33.89 -11.29
C ILE A 222 0.95 34.73 -12.01
N ASP A 223 1.01 36.05 -11.72
CA ASP A 223 1.95 37.00 -12.37
C ASP A 223 3.39 36.95 -11.78
N GLN A 224 3.65 36.10 -10.77
CA GLN A 224 4.95 35.98 -10.11
C GLN A 224 5.73 34.72 -10.49
N THR A 225 5.24 33.94 -11.44
CA THR A 225 5.92 32.72 -11.95
C THR A 225 6.39 32.93 -13.37
#